data_22aa7c6ef13e0722e68fd03b4610973a
#
_entry.id   22aa7c6ef13e0722e68fd03b4610973a
#
_cell.length_a   1.000
_cell.length_b   1.000
_cell.length_c   1.000
_cell.angle_alpha   90.00
_cell.angle_beta   90.00
_cell.angle_gamma   90.00
#
_symmetry.space_group_name_H-M   'P 1'
#
loop_
_entity.id
_entity.type
_entity.pdbx_description
1 polymer ?
#
loop_
_entity_poly.entity_id
_entity_poly.type
_entity_poly.pdbx_seq_one_letter_code
_entity_poly.pdbx_strand_id
1 'polypeptide(L)'
;MNRILFLGDVFGRTGRRLVRELLPDITSAYEVDLVVANVENASGGIGLTIKAADELFASGIDVMTSGNHIFRHAEIVEYMEQNDRLLRPANYLEPCPGKGAVLVTTRSGARVGVVNLLGRVFMEPLGCPFRTADREIAALAKQGAQVFLVDMHAEATSEKQAMAWHLTGRVQAVVGTHTHVQTADETILAGGTAYITDAGMTGPHDSVIGMRKETVLERFLTGRPVRFEAARKGLKLEGVLIGLSEDLGRAVEIVRIQRSLPS
;
A
#
# COMPACT_ATOMS: atom_id res chain seq x y z
N MET A 1 5.63 20.58 8.93
CA MET A 1 5.19 20.05 7.61
C MET A 1 4.54 18.70 7.88
N ASN A 2 3.32 18.46 7.41
CA ASN A 2 2.68 17.15 7.59
C ASN A 2 3.32 16.14 6.63
N ARG A 3 3.71 14.96 7.14
CA ARG A 3 4.39 13.93 6.37
C ARG A 3 3.69 12.58 6.49
N ILE A 4 3.43 11.96 5.34
CA ILE A 4 2.85 10.63 5.22
C ILE A 4 3.93 9.69 4.69
N LEU A 5 4.17 8.58 5.39
CA LEU A 5 4.99 7.47 4.90
C LEU A 5 4.05 6.38 4.36
N PHE A 6 4.24 6.01 3.11
CA PHE A 6 3.59 4.84 2.52
C PHE A 6 4.63 3.74 2.27
N LEU A 7 4.46 2.59 2.89
CA LEU A 7 5.31 1.42 2.68
C LEU A 7 4.73 0.54 1.57
N GLY A 8 5.58 0.15 0.63
CA GLY A 8 5.24 -0.83 -0.40
C GLY A 8 4.94 -2.21 0.17
N ASP A 9 4.49 -3.11 -0.70
CA ASP A 9 3.96 -4.43 -0.33
C ASP A 9 4.79 -5.15 0.74
N VAL A 10 4.25 -5.29 1.95
CA VAL A 10 4.94 -6.00 3.06
C VAL A 10 4.87 -7.49 2.80
N PHE A 11 6.04 -8.10 2.57
CA PHE A 11 6.13 -9.47 2.10
C PHE A 11 6.61 -10.46 3.17
N GLY A 12 5.72 -11.33 3.63
CA GLY A 12 6.02 -12.43 4.53
C GLY A 12 6.62 -12.02 5.89
N ARG A 13 7.20 -12.98 6.58
CA ARG A 13 7.86 -12.76 7.88
C ARG A 13 9.03 -11.77 7.80
N THR A 14 9.76 -11.78 6.70
CA THR A 14 10.92 -10.89 6.49
C THR A 14 10.49 -9.44 6.33
N GLY A 15 9.38 -9.18 5.63
CA GLY A 15 8.80 -7.83 5.51
C GLY A 15 8.32 -7.31 6.87
N ARG A 16 7.59 -8.12 7.64
CA ARG A 16 7.16 -7.71 8.99
C ARG A 16 8.36 -7.44 9.92
N ARG A 17 9.43 -8.23 9.81
CA ARG A 17 10.68 -7.96 10.55
C ARG A 17 11.29 -6.61 10.18
N LEU A 18 11.37 -6.29 8.88
CA LEU A 18 11.87 -5.00 8.39
C LEU A 18 11.06 -3.83 8.94
N VAL A 19 9.72 -3.93 8.91
CA VAL A 19 8.84 -2.90 9.49
C VAL A 19 9.16 -2.72 10.98
N ARG A 20 9.15 -3.79 11.76
CA ARG A 20 9.41 -3.72 13.20
C ARG A 20 10.77 -3.10 13.55
N GLU A 21 11.82 -3.44 12.79
CA GLU A 21 13.20 -3.01 13.10
C GLU A 21 13.55 -1.64 12.54
N LEU A 22 12.98 -1.22 11.40
CA LEU A 22 13.37 0.01 10.71
C LEU A 22 12.35 1.16 10.83
N LEU A 23 11.06 0.86 11.00
CA LEU A 23 10.02 1.88 11.00
C LEU A 23 10.18 2.92 12.12
N PRO A 24 10.55 2.57 13.36
CA PRO A 24 10.74 3.57 14.42
C PRO A 24 11.78 4.63 14.06
N ASP A 25 12.91 4.22 13.52
CA ASP A 25 13.99 5.14 13.13
C ASP A 25 13.55 6.01 11.93
N ILE A 26 12.86 5.44 10.95
CA ILE A 26 12.36 6.18 9.79
C ILE A 26 11.32 7.22 10.24
N THR A 27 10.37 6.83 11.07
CA THR A 27 9.32 7.75 11.55
C THR A 27 9.89 8.89 12.38
N SER A 28 10.91 8.62 13.19
CA SER A 28 11.62 9.65 13.97
C SER A 28 12.44 10.57 13.07
N ALA A 29 13.26 10.01 12.17
CA ALA A 29 14.17 10.79 11.32
C ALA A 29 13.43 11.72 10.34
N TYR A 30 12.27 11.32 9.88
CA TYR A 30 11.47 12.09 8.92
C TYR A 30 10.26 12.79 9.56
N GLU A 31 10.10 12.73 10.88
CA GLU A 31 8.96 13.34 11.61
C GLU A 31 7.61 12.95 10.96
N VAL A 32 7.39 11.64 10.78
CA VAL A 32 6.21 11.10 10.08
C VAL A 32 4.96 11.22 10.94
N ASP A 33 3.89 11.80 10.39
CA ASP A 33 2.60 11.99 11.05
C ASP A 33 1.62 10.84 10.86
N LEU A 34 1.74 10.11 9.74
CA LEU A 34 0.90 8.97 9.39
C LEU A 34 1.71 7.91 8.64
N VAL A 35 1.57 6.66 9.05
CA VAL A 35 2.16 5.50 8.35
C VAL A 35 1.06 4.65 7.73
N VAL A 36 1.11 4.50 6.42
CA VAL A 36 0.24 3.58 5.65
C VAL A 36 1.10 2.50 5.02
N ALA A 37 0.62 1.27 4.95
CA ALA A 37 1.35 0.17 4.32
C ALA A 37 0.41 -0.78 3.57
N ASN A 38 0.82 -1.25 2.38
CA ASN A 38 0.15 -2.38 1.77
C ASN A 38 0.63 -3.69 2.41
N VAL A 39 -0.31 -4.51 2.89
CA VAL A 39 0.00 -5.70 3.70
C VAL A 39 -0.56 -7.00 3.13
N GLU A 40 -1.08 -6.97 1.90
CA GLU A 40 -1.75 -8.14 1.32
C GLU A 40 -0.89 -9.42 1.28
N ASN A 41 0.44 -9.27 1.30
CA ASN A 41 1.40 -10.37 1.20
C ASN A 41 2.15 -10.67 2.52
N ALA A 42 1.69 -10.10 3.65
CA ALA A 42 2.43 -10.15 4.91
C ALA A 42 2.47 -11.53 5.57
N SER A 43 1.61 -12.49 5.18
CA SER A 43 1.58 -13.84 5.74
C SER A 43 2.04 -14.89 4.73
N GLY A 44 3.28 -15.35 4.87
CA GLY A 44 3.85 -16.38 3.99
C GLY A 44 4.09 -15.94 2.53
N GLY A 45 3.93 -14.66 2.23
CA GLY A 45 4.05 -14.09 0.88
C GLY A 45 2.73 -14.00 0.13
N ILE A 46 1.60 -14.38 0.75
CA ILE A 46 0.26 -14.29 0.16
C ILE A 46 -0.82 -14.22 1.25
N GLY A 47 -1.59 -13.15 1.27
CA GLY A 47 -2.64 -12.93 2.27
C GLY A 47 -2.11 -12.36 3.60
N LEU A 48 -3.06 -12.12 4.52
CA LEU A 48 -2.83 -11.57 5.85
C LEU A 48 -3.55 -12.42 6.89
N THR A 49 -2.85 -12.78 7.99
CA THR A 49 -3.44 -13.41 9.18
C THR A 49 -3.68 -12.37 10.27
N ILE A 50 -4.60 -12.63 11.20
CA ILE A 50 -4.87 -11.77 12.36
C ILE A 50 -3.57 -11.46 13.11
N LYS A 51 -2.79 -12.50 13.42
CA LYS A 51 -1.50 -12.35 14.11
C LYS A 51 -0.53 -11.42 13.39
N ALA A 52 -0.46 -11.49 12.05
CA ALA A 52 0.41 -10.62 11.27
C ALA A 52 -0.11 -9.17 11.22
N ALA A 53 -1.43 -8.97 11.19
CA ALA A 53 -2.05 -7.66 11.28
C ALA A 53 -1.74 -6.99 12.63
N ASP A 54 -1.95 -7.71 13.73
CA ASP A 54 -1.66 -7.20 15.08
C ASP A 54 -0.17 -6.86 15.25
N GLU A 55 0.75 -7.72 14.75
CA GLU A 55 2.19 -7.45 14.75
C GLU A 55 2.53 -6.15 14.01
N LEU A 56 1.91 -5.91 12.86
CA LEU A 56 2.16 -4.72 12.04
C LEU A 56 1.57 -3.45 12.65
N PHE A 57 0.35 -3.50 13.22
CA PHE A 57 -0.20 -2.37 13.97
C PHE A 57 0.66 -2.03 15.19
N ALA A 58 1.09 -3.06 15.96
CA ALA A 58 1.98 -2.88 17.10
C ALA A 58 3.37 -2.31 16.70
N SER A 59 3.79 -2.50 15.44
CA SER A 59 5.03 -1.94 14.90
C SER A 59 4.92 -0.47 14.46
N GLY A 60 3.72 0.13 14.53
CA GLY A 60 3.51 1.56 14.27
C GLY A 60 2.87 1.90 12.93
N ILE A 61 2.31 0.92 12.20
CA ILE A 61 1.46 1.20 11.03
C ILE A 61 0.11 1.74 11.54
N ASP A 62 -0.34 2.85 10.98
CA ASP A 62 -1.60 3.50 11.36
C ASP A 62 -2.79 2.98 10.52
N VAL A 63 -2.59 2.74 9.21
CA VAL A 63 -3.59 2.20 8.28
C VAL A 63 -2.94 1.14 7.39
N MET A 64 -3.61 0.03 7.20
CA MET A 64 -3.22 -1.03 6.30
C MET A 64 -4.11 -1.03 5.06
N THR A 65 -3.51 -0.98 3.87
CA THR A 65 -4.16 -1.26 2.59
C THR A 65 -3.84 -2.69 2.14
N SER A 66 -4.52 -3.16 1.13
CA SER A 66 -4.33 -4.50 0.61
C SER A 66 -4.59 -4.59 -0.89
N GLY A 67 -4.79 -5.80 -1.42
CA GLY A 67 -5.05 -6.07 -2.82
C GLY A 67 -5.85 -7.34 -3.02
N ASN A 68 -5.59 -8.05 -4.11
CA ASN A 68 -6.34 -9.25 -4.50
C ASN A 68 -6.10 -10.47 -3.59
N HIS A 69 -5.08 -10.46 -2.74
CA HIS A 69 -4.79 -11.57 -1.83
C HIS A 69 -5.43 -11.44 -0.44
N ILE A 70 -6.13 -10.34 -0.13
CA ILE A 70 -6.58 -10.05 1.23
C ILE A 70 -7.45 -11.17 1.84
N PHE A 71 -8.30 -11.80 1.03
CA PHE A 71 -9.19 -12.87 1.48
C PHE A 71 -8.59 -14.28 1.45
N ARG A 72 -7.25 -14.39 1.31
CA ARG A 72 -6.56 -15.68 1.26
C ARG A 72 -6.72 -16.50 2.55
N HIS A 73 -6.79 -15.84 3.69
CA HIS A 73 -7.01 -16.43 5.01
C HIS A 73 -8.40 -16.04 5.51
N ALA A 74 -9.28 -17.04 5.72
CA ALA A 74 -10.68 -16.78 6.09
C ALA A 74 -10.84 -16.00 7.40
N GLU A 75 -9.92 -16.17 8.36
CA GLU A 75 -9.94 -15.48 9.65
C GLU A 75 -9.89 -13.94 9.55
N ILE A 76 -9.35 -13.41 8.42
CA ILE A 76 -9.20 -11.97 8.25
C ILE A 76 -10.55 -11.26 8.04
N VAL A 77 -11.56 -11.98 7.59
CA VAL A 77 -12.90 -11.43 7.31
C VAL A 77 -13.51 -10.81 8.56
N GLU A 78 -13.61 -11.59 9.65
CA GLU A 78 -14.15 -11.11 10.92
C GLU A 78 -13.30 -9.97 11.51
N TYR A 79 -11.98 -10.09 11.39
CA TYR A 79 -11.07 -9.05 11.86
C TYR A 79 -11.26 -7.70 11.13
N MET A 80 -11.51 -7.72 9.83
CA MET A 80 -11.77 -6.51 9.03
C MET A 80 -13.11 -5.86 9.39
N GLU A 81 -14.11 -6.61 9.80
CA GLU A 81 -15.39 -6.06 10.27
C GLU A 81 -15.25 -5.33 11.62
N GLN A 82 -14.27 -5.72 12.42
CA GLN A 82 -13.97 -5.13 13.73
C GLN A 82 -12.87 -4.06 13.68
N ASN A 83 -12.14 -3.93 12.56
CA ASN A 83 -11.00 -3.02 12.43
C ASN A 83 -11.06 -2.18 11.16
N ASP A 84 -11.60 -0.98 11.27
CA ASP A 84 -11.76 -0.03 10.17
C ASP A 84 -10.43 0.44 9.53
N ARG A 85 -9.29 0.20 10.18
CA ARG A 85 -7.97 0.59 9.68
C ARG A 85 -7.27 -0.46 8.83
N LEU A 86 -7.89 -1.63 8.64
CA LEU A 86 -7.49 -2.63 7.65
C LEU A 86 -8.45 -2.56 6.47
N LEU A 87 -7.95 -2.07 5.33
CA LEU A 87 -8.75 -1.84 4.13
C LEU A 87 -8.59 -2.98 3.12
N ARG A 88 -9.73 -3.44 2.59
CA ARG A 88 -9.77 -4.13 1.29
C ARG A 88 -9.89 -3.13 0.15
N PRO A 89 -9.66 -3.52 -1.10
CA PRO A 89 -10.01 -2.66 -2.22
C PRO A 89 -11.50 -2.27 -2.22
N ALA A 90 -11.77 -0.98 -2.34
CA ALA A 90 -13.12 -0.41 -2.23
C ALA A 90 -14.05 -0.83 -3.39
N ASN A 91 -13.47 -1.24 -4.52
CA ASN A 91 -14.22 -1.66 -5.70
C ASN A 91 -14.60 -3.15 -5.73
N TYR A 92 -14.43 -3.89 -4.62
CA TYR A 92 -15.10 -5.18 -4.45
C TYR A 92 -16.62 -5.01 -4.50
N LEU A 93 -17.32 -6.05 -4.95
CA LEU A 93 -18.78 -6.03 -5.11
C LEU A 93 -19.48 -6.19 -3.76
N GLU A 94 -20.65 -5.55 -3.60
CA GLU A 94 -21.49 -5.75 -2.42
C GLU A 94 -22.18 -7.15 -2.45
N PRO A 95 -22.36 -7.80 -1.29
CA PRO A 95 -21.93 -7.41 0.07
C PRO A 95 -20.55 -8.01 0.42
N CYS A 96 -19.45 -7.31 0.16
CA CYS A 96 -18.12 -7.75 0.55
C CYS A 96 -17.78 -7.21 1.95
N PRO A 97 -17.32 -8.05 2.91
CA PRO A 97 -17.00 -7.62 4.26
C PRO A 97 -15.82 -6.64 4.32
N GLY A 98 -15.75 -5.86 5.39
CA GLY A 98 -14.72 -4.86 5.62
C GLY A 98 -14.92 -3.57 4.82
N LYS A 99 -14.05 -2.60 5.07
CA LYS A 99 -14.09 -1.27 4.43
C LYS A 99 -13.00 -1.11 3.37
N GLY A 100 -13.28 -0.28 2.36
CA GLY A 100 -12.29 0.06 1.33
C GLY A 100 -11.74 1.48 1.45
N ALA A 101 -12.26 2.25 2.41
CA ALA A 101 -11.82 3.61 2.70
C ALA A 101 -12.02 3.93 4.19
N VAL A 102 -11.14 4.78 4.75
CA VAL A 102 -11.20 5.20 6.15
C VAL A 102 -10.77 6.65 6.31
N LEU A 103 -11.37 7.34 7.28
CA LEU A 103 -10.94 8.64 7.77
C LEU A 103 -10.16 8.47 9.06
N VAL A 104 -8.91 8.94 9.10
CA VAL A 104 -8.05 8.91 10.29
C VAL A 104 -7.56 10.30 10.62
N THR A 105 -7.19 10.52 11.89
CA THR A 105 -6.54 11.74 12.34
C THR A 105 -5.08 11.46 12.57
N THR A 106 -4.19 12.25 11.95
CA THR A 106 -2.74 12.13 12.11
C THR A 106 -2.28 12.61 13.49
N ARG A 107 -1.00 12.37 13.83
CA ARG A 107 -0.39 12.86 15.07
C ARG A 107 -0.41 14.39 15.17
N SER A 108 -0.34 15.09 14.04
CA SER A 108 -0.43 16.56 13.94
C SER A 108 -1.86 17.11 13.91
N GLY A 109 -2.88 16.24 13.92
CA GLY A 109 -4.30 16.61 13.93
C GLY A 109 -4.94 16.75 12.55
N ALA A 110 -4.22 16.52 11.44
CA ALA A 110 -4.80 16.53 10.10
C ALA A 110 -5.73 15.34 9.88
N ARG A 111 -6.85 15.56 9.18
CA ARG A 111 -7.84 14.51 8.86
C ARG A 111 -7.58 13.95 7.49
N VAL A 112 -7.08 12.71 7.44
CA VAL A 112 -6.66 12.03 6.20
C VAL A 112 -7.65 10.93 5.84
N GLY A 113 -8.18 11.00 4.63
CA GLY A 113 -8.93 9.91 3.99
C GLY A 113 -7.96 8.99 3.24
N VAL A 114 -7.94 7.72 3.58
CA VAL A 114 -7.18 6.68 2.88
C VAL A 114 -8.15 5.82 2.08
N VAL A 115 -7.89 5.64 0.79
CA VAL A 115 -8.71 4.83 -0.13
C VAL A 115 -7.84 3.75 -0.76
N ASN A 116 -8.31 2.50 -0.72
CA ASN A 116 -7.64 1.38 -1.37
C ASN A 116 -8.45 0.95 -2.60
N LEU A 117 -7.80 0.77 -3.73
CA LEU A 117 -8.42 0.40 -5.00
C LEU A 117 -7.68 -0.76 -5.66
N LEU A 118 -8.41 -1.60 -6.39
CA LEU A 118 -7.86 -2.68 -7.22
C LEU A 118 -8.02 -2.36 -8.70
N GLY A 119 -6.96 -2.53 -9.47
CA GLY A 119 -7.00 -2.48 -10.93
C GLY A 119 -7.83 -3.61 -11.53
N ARG A 120 -8.13 -3.50 -12.83
CA ARG A 120 -8.88 -4.50 -13.60
C ARG A 120 -8.10 -5.07 -14.79
N VAL A 121 -7.06 -4.35 -15.23
CA VAL A 121 -6.24 -4.78 -16.38
C VAL A 121 -5.33 -5.91 -15.92
N PHE A 122 -5.54 -7.12 -16.45
CA PHE A 122 -4.88 -8.37 -16.04
C PHE A 122 -5.15 -8.80 -14.58
N MET A 123 -6.23 -8.30 -13.97
CA MET A 123 -6.65 -8.62 -12.61
C MET A 123 -8.13 -9.06 -12.57
N GLU A 124 -8.67 -9.30 -11.38
CA GLU A 124 -10.07 -9.70 -11.21
C GLU A 124 -11.04 -8.64 -11.75
N PRO A 125 -12.13 -9.04 -12.44
CA PRO A 125 -13.09 -8.12 -13.05
C PRO A 125 -14.07 -7.52 -12.02
N LEU A 126 -13.53 -6.72 -11.09
CA LEU A 126 -14.30 -6.03 -10.05
C LEU A 126 -14.98 -4.73 -10.56
N GLY A 127 -15.60 -4.00 -9.67
CA GLY A 127 -16.16 -2.67 -9.94
C GLY A 127 -15.13 -1.69 -10.51
N CYS A 128 -15.61 -0.65 -11.21
CA CYS A 128 -14.72 0.36 -11.81
C CYS A 128 -13.95 1.15 -10.74
N PRO A 129 -12.61 1.07 -10.65
CA PRO A 129 -11.84 1.76 -9.63
C PRO A 129 -11.98 3.29 -9.73
N PHE A 130 -12.11 3.86 -10.92
CA PHE A 130 -12.27 5.30 -11.13
C PHE A 130 -13.58 5.83 -10.52
N ARG A 131 -14.70 5.18 -10.81
CA ARG A 131 -16.00 5.54 -10.23
C ARG A 131 -16.05 5.31 -8.73
N THR A 132 -15.38 4.27 -8.27
CA THR A 132 -15.27 3.98 -6.83
C THR A 132 -14.42 5.05 -6.14
N ALA A 133 -13.29 5.46 -6.72
CA ALA A 133 -12.49 6.57 -6.21
C ALA A 133 -13.31 7.84 -6.03
N ASP A 134 -14.08 8.25 -7.05
CA ASP A 134 -14.94 9.43 -7.00
C ASP A 134 -15.94 9.35 -5.85
N ARG A 135 -16.59 8.20 -5.68
CA ARG A 135 -17.58 7.96 -4.62
C ARG A 135 -16.94 8.02 -3.22
N GLU A 136 -15.83 7.31 -3.01
CA GLU A 136 -15.17 7.24 -1.69
C GLU A 136 -14.57 8.59 -1.28
N ILE A 137 -13.91 9.29 -2.21
CA ILE A 137 -13.38 10.64 -1.95
C ILE A 137 -14.51 11.60 -1.57
N ALA A 138 -15.63 11.59 -2.29
CA ALA A 138 -16.77 12.44 -1.99
C ALA A 138 -17.41 12.10 -0.62
N ALA A 139 -17.46 10.82 -0.25
CA ALA A 139 -17.96 10.37 1.04
C ALA A 139 -17.05 10.80 2.20
N LEU A 140 -15.72 10.64 2.05
CA LEU A 140 -14.74 11.06 3.05
C LEU A 140 -14.69 12.60 3.19
N ALA A 141 -14.82 13.34 2.09
CA ALA A 141 -14.89 14.81 2.12
C ALA A 141 -16.09 15.30 2.94
N LYS A 142 -17.27 14.67 2.79
CA LYS A 142 -18.46 14.97 3.62
C LYS A 142 -18.23 14.66 5.10
N GLN A 143 -17.37 13.71 5.43
CA GLN A 143 -16.97 13.41 6.80
C GLN A 143 -15.89 14.37 7.32
N GLY A 144 -15.39 15.30 6.48
CA GLY A 144 -14.42 16.33 6.82
C GLY A 144 -12.96 15.90 6.63
N ALA A 145 -12.68 14.97 5.71
CA ALA A 145 -11.31 14.72 5.27
C ALA A 145 -10.72 15.98 4.60
N GLN A 146 -9.48 16.29 4.93
CA GLN A 146 -8.72 17.43 4.42
C GLN A 146 -7.65 16.99 3.41
N VAL A 147 -7.17 15.76 3.57
CA VAL A 147 -6.13 15.14 2.76
C VAL A 147 -6.65 13.79 2.27
N PHE A 148 -6.30 13.40 1.05
CA PHE A 148 -6.66 12.10 0.48
C PHE A 148 -5.41 11.39 -0.02
N LEU A 149 -5.24 10.14 0.41
CA LEU A 149 -4.23 9.20 -0.06
C LEU A 149 -4.93 8.01 -0.71
N VAL A 150 -4.53 7.69 -1.93
CA VAL A 150 -5.07 6.55 -2.70
C VAL A 150 -3.97 5.52 -2.93
N ASP A 151 -4.19 4.28 -2.49
CA ASP A 151 -3.42 3.09 -2.90
C ASP A 151 -4.10 2.49 -4.13
N MET A 152 -3.43 2.55 -5.29
CA MET A 152 -3.87 1.92 -6.53
C MET A 152 -3.12 0.60 -6.74
N HIS A 153 -3.66 -0.47 -6.18
CA HIS A 153 -3.10 -1.81 -6.28
C HIS A 153 -3.43 -2.41 -7.65
N ALA A 154 -2.51 -2.34 -8.61
CA ALA A 154 -2.77 -2.72 -9.99
C ALA A 154 -1.54 -3.26 -10.71
N GLU A 155 -1.77 -4.20 -11.66
CA GLU A 155 -0.72 -4.74 -12.53
C GLU A 155 -0.28 -3.70 -13.58
N ALA A 156 -1.24 -3.07 -14.27
CA ALA A 156 -0.93 -2.22 -15.42
C ALA A 156 -0.46 -0.81 -15.03
N THR A 157 0.75 -0.43 -15.44
CA THR A 157 1.28 0.93 -15.30
C THR A 157 0.33 1.99 -15.84
N SER A 158 -0.27 1.75 -17.01
CA SER A 158 -1.21 2.69 -17.64
C SER A 158 -2.47 2.94 -16.80
N GLU A 159 -2.97 1.94 -16.09
CA GLU A 159 -4.13 2.09 -15.22
C GLU A 159 -3.78 2.91 -13.97
N LYS A 160 -2.59 2.70 -13.38
CA LYS A 160 -2.06 3.50 -12.26
C LYS A 160 -1.87 4.98 -12.65
N GLN A 161 -1.22 5.24 -13.80
CA GLN A 161 -1.05 6.60 -14.33
C GLN A 161 -2.39 7.27 -14.63
N ALA A 162 -3.32 6.56 -15.27
CA ALA A 162 -4.65 7.09 -15.56
C ALA A 162 -5.41 7.48 -14.29
N MET A 163 -5.29 6.69 -13.21
CA MET A 163 -5.88 7.02 -11.91
C MET A 163 -5.28 8.32 -11.34
N ALA A 164 -3.96 8.47 -11.41
CA ALA A 164 -3.30 9.68 -10.93
C ALA A 164 -3.75 10.93 -11.71
N TRP A 165 -3.85 10.85 -13.04
CA TRP A 165 -4.38 11.95 -13.84
C TRP A 165 -5.85 12.23 -13.58
N HIS A 166 -6.67 11.20 -13.38
CA HIS A 166 -8.10 11.34 -13.04
C HIS A 166 -8.31 12.07 -11.72
N LEU A 167 -7.41 11.86 -10.75
CA LEU A 167 -7.52 12.41 -9.41
C LEU A 167 -6.65 13.65 -9.17
N THR A 168 -5.84 14.07 -10.14
CA THR A 168 -4.94 15.21 -9.98
C THR A 168 -5.67 16.48 -9.53
N GLY A 169 -5.13 17.17 -8.54
CA GLY A 169 -5.73 18.35 -7.90
C GLY A 169 -6.92 18.07 -6.99
N ARG A 170 -7.33 16.79 -6.85
CA ARG A 170 -8.45 16.37 -5.98
C ARG A 170 -7.97 15.55 -4.79
N VAL A 171 -6.77 14.96 -4.89
CA VAL A 171 -6.12 14.18 -3.83
C VAL A 171 -4.66 14.61 -3.70
N GLN A 172 -4.09 14.43 -2.54
CA GLN A 172 -2.69 14.78 -2.29
C GLN A 172 -1.72 13.69 -2.76
N ALA A 173 -2.15 12.42 -2.80
CA ALA A 173 -1.29 11.38 -3.33
C ALA A 173 -2.06 10.21 -3.96
N VAL A 174 -1.48 9.66 -5.04
CA VAL A 174 -1.81 8.35 -5.63
C VAL A 174 -0.53 7.52 -5.66
N VAL A 175 -0.52 6.44 -4.92
CA VAL A 175 0.61 5.51 -4.81
C VAL A 175 0.22 4.17 -5.41
N GLY A 176 0.99 3.69 -6.39
CA GLY A 176 0.80 2.37 -6.95
C GLY A 176 1.48 1.29 -6.12
N THR A 177 0.90 0.07 -6.13
CA THR A 177 1.41 -1.15 -5.49
C THR A 177 1.20 -2.37 -6.39
N HIS A 178 1.54 -3.57 -5.98
CA HIS A 178 1.35 -4.87 -6.62
C HIS A 178 2.58 -5.45 -7.32
N THR A 179 3.33 -4.67 -8.10
CA THR A 179 4.40 -5.25 -8.93
C THR A 179 5.68 -5.53 -8.16
N HIS A 180 5.78 -5.08 -6.91
CA HIS A 180 6.90 -5.30 -5.99
C HIS A 180 8.25 -4.69 -6.45
N VAL A 181 8.23 -3.81 -7.44
CA VAL A 181 9.44 -3.13 -7.95
C VAL A 181 9.26 -1.64 -7.80
N GLN A 182 10.01 -1.01 -6.91
CA GLN A 182 9.94 0.44 -6.74
C GLN A 182 10.36 1.15 -8.02
N THR A 183 9.42 1.88 -8.62
CA THR A 183 9.68 2.64 -9.85
C THR A 183 10.39 3.96 -9.55
N ALA A 184 11.00 4.57 -10.57
CA ALA A 184 11.79 5.79 -10.45
C ALA A 184 11.08 6.99 -11.11
N ASP A 185 9.76 7.00 -11.04
CA ASP A 185 8.89 7.99 -11.67
C ASP A 185 8.14 8.86 -10.65
N GLU A 186 8.65 8.89 -9.39
CA GLU A 186 8.07 9.74 -8.36
C GLU A 186 8.03 11.20 -8.82
N THR A 187 6.85 11.78 -8.77
CA THR A 187 6.61 13.14 -9.27
C THR A 187 5.44 13.82 -8.56
N ILE A 188 5.41 15.15 -8.64
CA ILE A 188 4.24 15.94 -8.26
C ILE A 188 3.58 16.44 -9.54
N LEU A 189 2.37 15.97 -9.81
CA LEU A 189 1.59 16.41 -10.96
C LEU A 189 1.17 17.88 -10.83
N ALA A 190 0.89 18.53 -11.95
CA ALA A 190 0.60 19.97 -12.00
C ALA A 190 -0.52 20.43 -11.05
N GLY A 191 -1.44 19.54 -10.68
CA GLY A 191 -2.50 19.79 -9.69
C GLY A 191 -2.05 19.65 -8.23
N GLY A 192 -0.77 19.37 -7.94
CA GLY A 192 -0.25 19.19 -6.57
C GLY A 192 -0.51 17.81 -5.99
N THR A 193 -0.73 16.79 -6.82
CA THR A 193 -0.88 15.39 -6.42
C THR A 193 0.45 14.66 -6.59
N ALA A 194 0.99 14.11 -5.51
CA ALA A 194 2.15 13.22 -5.53
C ALA A 194 1.78 11.88 -6.19
N TYR A 195 2.65 11.38 -7.04
CA TYR A 195 2.46 10.11 -7.76
C TYR A 195 3.73 9.28 -7.84
N ILE A 196 3.58 7.97 -7.72
CA ILE A 196 4.57 6.96 -8.10
C ILE A 196 3.82 5.74 -8.66
N THR A 197 4.36 5.13 -9.73
CA THR A 197 3.76 3.93 -10.35
C THR A 197 3.77 2.74 -9.41
N ASP A 198 4.85 2.51 -8.66
CA ASP A 198 4.90 1.45 -7.64
C ASP A 198 5.83 1.82 -6.49
N ALA A 199 5.34 1.68 -5.27
CA ALA A 199 6.09 1.97 -4.06
C ALA A 199 7.15 0.90 -3.73
N GLY A 200 7.13 -0.24 -4.43
CA GLY A 200 8.04 -1.35 -4.24
C GLY A 200 7.58 -2.37 -3.21
N MET A 201 8.52 -3.12 -2.67
CA MET A 201 8.28 -4.20 -1.73
C MET A 201 9.10 -4.03 -0.46
N THR A 202 8.45 -4.19 0.69
CA THR A 202 9.14 -4.34 1.97
C THR A 202 9.35 -5.82 2.26
N GLY A 203 10.50 -6.35 1.86
CA GLY A 203 10.73 -7.79 1.88
C GLY A 203 12.08 -8.25 1.37
N PRO A 204 12.19 -9.53 0.92
CA PRO A 204 13.42 -10.11 0.42
C PRO A 204 13.64 -9.80 -1.06
N HIS A 205 14.68 -9.05 -1.41
CA HIS A 205 15.00 -8.64 -2.79
C HIS A 205 15.96 -9.60 -3.53
N ASP A 206 16.66 -10.52 -2.83
CA ASP A 206 17.34 -11.64 -3.49
C ASP A 206 16.33 -12.73 -3.88
N SER A 207 15.42 -12.38 -4.78
CA SER A 207 14.19 -13.10 -5.09
C SER A 207 13.64 -12.75 -6.48
N VAL A 208 12.55 -13.40 -6.88
CA VAL A 208 11.66 -12.91 -7.93
C VAL A 208 10.38 -12.46 -7.24
N ILE A 209 10.18 -11.15 -7.16
CA ILE A 209 9.04 -10.49 -6.48
C ILE A 209 8.71 -11.06 -5.07
N GLY A 210 9.76 -11.41 -4.30
CA GLY A 210 9.62 -11.97 -2.95
C GLY A 210 9.71 -13.49 -2.86
N MET A 211 9.53 -14.22 -3.97
CA MET A 211 9.61 -15.68 -4.04
C MET A 211 11.01 -16.16 -4.38
N ARG A 212 11.38 -17.36 -3.92
CA ARG A 212 12.68 -17.99 -4.23
C ARG A 212 12.91 -18.10 -5.73
N LYS A 213 14.06 -17.63 -6.19
CA LYS A 213 14.45 -17.62 -7.62
C LYS A 213 14.36 -19.00 -8.24
N GLU A 214 14.86 -20.02 -7.54
CA GLU A 214 14.95 -21.39 -8.04
C GLU A 214 13.57 -21.96 -8.41
N THR A 215 12.58 -21.79 -7.54
CA THR A 215 11.22 -22.27 -7.76
C THR A 215 10.47 -21.50 -8.85
N VAL A 216 10.72 -20.19 -8.93
CA VAL A 216 10.11 -19.34 -9.99
C VAL A 216 10.72 -19.69 -11.35
N LEU A 217 12.05 -19.82 -11.44
CA LEU A 217 12.74 -20.22 -12.67
C LEU A 217 12.30 -21.60 -13.16
N GLU A 218 12.19 -22.59 -12.25
CA GLU A 218 11.67 -23.92 -12.61
C GLU A 218 10.29 -23.82 -13.25
N ARG A 219 9.36 -23.04 -12.69
CA ARG A 219 8.04 -22.84 -13.27
C ARG A 219 8.09 -22.21 -14.66
N PHE A 220 8.88 -21.14 -14.83
CA PHE A 220 8.97 -20.46 -16.13
C PHE A 220 9.62 -21.32 -17.21
N LEU A 221 10.66 -22.09 -16.85
CA LEU A 221 11.38 -22.94 -17.81
C LEU A 221 10.60 -24.20 -18.20
N THR A 222 9.78 -24.73 -17.28
CA THR A 222 9.11 -26.04 -17.49
C THR A 222 7.61 -25.94 -17.74
N GLY A 223 6.98 -24.82 -17.37
CA GLY A 223 5.51 -24.66 -17.38
C GLY A 223 4.80 -25.50 -16.30
N ARG A 224 5.52 -26.28 -15.48
CA ARG A 224 4.91 -27.16 -14.47
C ARG A 224 4.46 -26.36 -13.24
N PRO A 225 3.36 -26.76 -12.58
CA PRO A 225 3.01 -26.23 -11.28
C PRO A 225 4.13 -26.51 -10.25
N VAL A 226 4.62 -25.46 -9.60
CA VAL A 226 5.62 -25.52 -8.55
C VAL A 226 5.10 -24.78 -7.32
N ARG A 227 5.33 -25.33 -6.13
CA ARG A 227 5.00 -24.62 -4.89
C ARG A 227 6.01 -23.51 -4.66
N PHE A 228 5.53 -22.28 -4.66
CA PHE A 228 6.37 -21.13 -4.36
C PHE A 228 6.65 -21.02 -2.86
N GLU A 229 7.88 -20.61 -2.55
CA GLU A 229 8.33 -20.34 -1.19
C GLU A 229 8.88 -18.91 -1.10
N ALA A 230 8.57 -18.22 0.00
CA ALA A 230 9.09 -16.89 0.26
C ALA A 230 10.63 -16.92 0.41
N ALA A 231 11.30 -15.99 -0.24
CA ALA A 231 12.75 -15.80 -0.09
C ALA A 231 13.11 -15.18 1.28
N ARG A 232 14.41 -15.15 1.61
CA ARG A 232 14.86 -14.73 2.95
C ARG A 232 16.08 -13.81 2.96
N LYS A 233 16.65 -13.49 1.78
CA LYS A 233 17.88 -12.72 1.65
C LYS A 233 17.66 -11.39 0.93
N GLY A 234 18.64 -10.48 1.06
CA GLY A 234 18.55 -9.17 0.44
C GLY A 234 17.41 -8.33 1.03
N LEU A 235 17.29 -8.28 2.37
CA LEU A 235 16.18 -7.64 3.04
C LEU A 235 16.23 -6.13 2.86
N LYS A 236 15.16 -5.55 2.29
CA LYS A 236 15.03 -4.11 2.06
C LYS A 236 13.58 -3.66 2.32
N LEU A 237 13.44 -2.54 3.00
CA LEU A 237 12.18 -1.81 3.13
C LEU A 237 12.14 -0.77 2.01
N GLU A 238 11.06 -0.76 1.26
CA GLU A 238 10.77 0.25 0.25
C GLU A 238 9.44 0.95 0.52
N GLY A 239 9.37 2.21 0.12
CA GLY A 239 8.18 3.03 0.27
C GLY A 239 8.42 4.45 -0.24
N VAL A 240 7.48 5.33 0.01
CA VAL A 240 7.59 6.76 -0.33
C VAL A 240 7.20 7.63 0.85
N LEU A 241 7.93 8.72 1.02
CA LEU A 241 7.60 9.81 1.92
C LEU A 241 6.93 10.93 1.12
N ILE A 242 5.79 11.39 1.59
CA ILE A 242 5.00 12.45 0.97
C ILE A 242 4.92 13.63 1.94
N GLY A 243 5.44 14.78 1.54
CA GLY A 243 5.34 16.02 2.29
C GLY A 243 4.18 16.87 1.78
N LEU A 244 3.37 17.39 2.71
CA LEU A 244 2.21 18.22 2.42
C LEU A 244 2.51 19.69 2.68
N SER A 245 1.87 20.60 1.92
CA SER A 245 1.87 22.03 2.22
C SER A 245 1.26 22.33 3.60
N GLU A 246 1.54 23.49 4.17
CA GLU A 246 1.03 23.88 5.49
C GLU A 246 -0.49 23.94 5.55
N ASP A 247 -1.13 24.36 4.46
CA ASP A 247 -2.59 24.40 4.28
C ASP A 247 -3.20 23.04 3.95
N LEU A 248 -2.39 21.97 3.85
CA LEU A 248 -2.79 20.60 3.48
C LEU A 248 -3.40 20.47 2.06
N GLY A 249 -3.41 21.56 1.29
CA GLY A 249 -4.11 21.60 -0.01
C GLY A 249 -3.42 20.78 -1.10
N ARG A 250 -2.09 20.51 -0.98
CA ARG A 250 -1.30 19.84 -2.01
C ARG A 250 -0.10 19.11 -1.43
N ALA A 251 0.41 18.12 -2.17
CA ALA A 251 1.75 17.60 -1.95
C ALA A 251 2.79 18.59 -2.48
N VAL A 252 3.90 18.71 -1.75
CA VAL A 252 5.05 19.55 -2.10
C VAL A 252 6.34 18.75 -2.19
N GLU A 253 6.32 17.51 -1.72
CA GLU A 253 7.45 16.59 -1.75
C GLU A 253 6.96 15.16 -1.96
N ILE A 254 7.69 14.38 -2.75
CA ILE A 254 7.63 12.93 -2.78
C ILE A 254 9.05 12.38 -2.94
N VAL A 255 9.45 11.47 -2.04
CA VAL A 255 10.80 10.90 -2.01
C VAL A 255 10.70 9.40 -1.81
N ARG A 256 11.42 8.62 -2.62
CA ARG A 256 11.56 7.19 -2.40
C ARG A 256 12.38 6.90 -1.15
N ILE A 257 11.85 6.02 -0.31
CA ILE A 257 12.56 5.50 0.88
C ILE A 257 13.03 4.09 0.56
N GLN A 258 14.31 3.85 0.76
CA GLN A 258 14.92 2.52 0.70
C GLN A 258 15.83 2.35 1.91
N ARG A 259 15.63 1.28 2.68
CA ARG A 259 16.45 0.95 3.85
C ARG A 259 16.71 -0.54 3.90
N SER A 260 17.95 -0.94 4.10
CA SER A 260 18.35 -2.34 4.29
C SER A 260 18.76 -2.57 5.73
N LEU A 261 18.50 -3.77 6.25
CA LEU A 261 19.13 -4.18 7.49
C LEU A 261 20.62 -4.44 7.24
N PRO A 262 21.48 -4.11 8.20
CA PRO A 262 22.88 -4.55 8.16
C PRO A 262 22.92 -6.06 7.98
N SER A 263 23.84 -6.53 7.12
CA SER A 263 24.07 -7.95 6.84
C SER A 263 24.64 -8.68 8.05
#